data_1bd53894c105eec4823c24dd32e33d29
#
_entry.id   1bd53894c105eec4823c24dd32e33d29
#
_cell.length_a   1.000
_cell.length_b   1.000
_cell.length_c   1.000
_cell.angle_alpha   90.00
_cell.angle_beta   90.00
_cell.angle_gamma   90.00
#
_symmetry.space_group_name_H-M   'P 1'
#
loop_
_entity.id
_entity.type
_entity.pdbx_description
1 polymer ?
#
loop_
_entity_poly.entity_id
_entity_poly.type
_entity_poly.pdbx_seq_one_letter_code
_entity_poly.pdbx_strand_id
1 'polypeptide(L)'
;MSVSVLFVCMGNICRSPTAHALFREAVTAAGLNDEIMTDSAGTHAYHIGNPPDARATATALERDIDMTDLRARQVCEADFAQFDYVVAMDRDNLALLEASCPPAAQGRLSLMLDWAEGWGDEVPDPYYGGDEGFIRVFDMLTEASQGLLAHIASNHGLAGRS
;
A
#
# COMPACT_ATOMS: atom_id res chain seq x y z
N MET A 1 17.12 -4.05 13.07
CA MET A 1 16.47 -4.86 12.03
C MET A 1 15.26 -4.11 11.51
N SER A 2 15.16 -3.93 10.21
CA SER A 2 14.04 -3.19 9.62
C SER A 2 13.16 -4.13 8.78
N VAL A 3 11.87 -3.79 8.74
CA VAL A 3 10.88 -4.47 7.91
C VAL A 3 10.47 -3.50 6.82
N SER A 4 10.31 -3.96 5.60
CA SER A 4 9.94 -3.10 4.47
C SER A 4 8.68 -3.60 3.78
N VAL A 5 7.79 -2.66 3.43
CA VAL A 5 6.48 -2.92 2.84
C VAL A 5 6.33 -2.12 1.55
N LEU A 6 5.93 -2.81 0.48
CA LEU A 6 5.64 -2.19 -0.81
C LEU A 6 4.16 -2.38 -1.15
N PHE A 7 3.45 -1.30 -1.40
CA PHE A 7 2.06 -1.34 -1.86
C PHE A 7 2.00 -1.18 -3.37
N VAL A 8 1.26 -2.04 -4.05
CA VAL A 8 1.22 -2.10 -5.52
C VAL A 8 -0.23 -2.04 -6.02
N CYS A 9 -0.49 -1.13 -6.94
CA CYS A 9 -1.71 -1.10 -7.73
C CYS A 9 -1.34 -1.00 -9.21
N MET A 10 -2.28 -0.66 -10.08
CA MET A 10 -2.00 -0.62 -11.52
C MET A 10 -1.10 0.57 -11.90
N GLY A 11 -1.54 1.79 -11.59
CA GLY A 11 -0.86 3.02 -12.04
C GLY A 11 -0.05 3.76 -11.00
N ASN A 12 -0.12 3.36 -9.75
CA ASN A 12 0.55 4.02 -8.61
C ASN A 12 0.18 5.50 -8.46
N ILE A 13 -1.08 5.84 -8.72
CA ILE A 13 -1.58 7.21 -8.50
C ILE A 13 -2.81 7.28 -7.58
N CYS A 14 -3.54 6.20 -7.36
CA CYS A 14 -4.73 6.20 -6.49
C CYS A 14 -4.58 5.30 -5.28
N ARG A 15 -4.73 4.00 -5.45
CA ARG A 15 -4.81 3.03 -4.34
C ARG A 15 -3.49 2.87 -3.59
N SER A 16 -2.41 2.55 -4.29
CA SER A 16 -1.14 2.28 -3.62
C SER A 16 -0.50 3.50 -2.97
N PRO A 17 -0.56 4.73 -3.56
CA PRO A 17 -0.03 5.88 -2.84
C PRO A 17 -0.89 6.23 -1.61
N THR A 18 -2.20 6.03 -1.66
CA THR A 18 -3.06 6.24 -0.48
C THR A 18 -2.70 5.25 0.63
N ALA A 19 -2.53 3.97 0.30
CA ALA A 19 -2.09 2.96 1.26
C ALA A 19 -0.70 3.29 1.83
N HIS A 20 0.21 3.72 0.98
CA HIS A 20 1.55 4.14 1.36
C HIS A 20 1.49 5.27 2.42
N ALA A 21 0.72 6.32 2.14
CA ALA A 21 0.60 7.46 3.05
C ALA A 21 -0.07 7.07 4.36
N LEU A 22 -1.14 6.30 4.30
CA LEU A 22 -1.87 5.83 5.49
C LEU A 22 -1.00 4.92 6.37
N PHE A 23 -0.32 3.98 5.76
CA PHE A 23 0.53 3.05 6.49
C PHE A 23 1.73 3.78 7.11
N ARG A 24 2.36 4.69 6.36
CA ARG A 24 3.44 5.53 6.84
C ARG A 24 3.02 6.33 8.08
N GLU A 25 1.81 6.91 8.04
CA GLU A 25 1.27 7.66 9.16
C GLU A 25 1.00 6.76 10.37
N ALA A 26 0.44 5.57 10.15
CA ALA A 26 0.20 4.60 11.22
C ALA A 26 1.51 4.14 11.87
N VAL A 27 2.54 3.91 11.07
CA VAL A 27 3.88 3.54 11.54
C VAL A 27 4.47 4.66 12.40
N THR A 28 4.36 5.90 11.95
CA THR A 28 4.85 7.07 12.69
C THR A 28 4.11 7.23 14.02
N ALA A 29 2.78 7.10 14.00
CA ALA A 29 1.96 7.21 15.20
C ALA A 29 2.30 6.12 16.22
N ALA A 30 2.71 4.94 15.75
CA ALA A 30 3.13 3.84 16.61
C ALA A 30 4.59 3.98 17.09
N GLY A 31 5.33 4.97 16.60
CA GLY A 31 6.74 5.17 16.95
C GLY A 31 7.68 4.16 16.31
N LEU A 32 7.30 3.58 15.17
CA LEU A 32 8.06 2.51 14.49
C LEU A 32 8.70 2.96 13.18
N ASN A 33 8.79 4.25 12.93
CA ASN A 33 9.31 4.77 11.65
C ASN A 33 10.79 4.44 11.40
N ASP A 34 11.55 4.08 12.44
CA ASP A 34 12.94 3.61 12.28
C ASP A 34 13.00 2.10 11.98
N GLU A 35 11.95 1.36 12.27
CA GLU A 35 11.90 -0.10 12.12
C GLU A 35 11.12 -0.56 10.88
N ILE A 36 10.22 0.27 10.35
CA ILE A 36 9.39 -0.09 9.21
C ILE A 36 9.52 0.94 8.10
N MET A 37 9.94 0.47 6.93
CA MET A 37 10.06 1.28 5.71
C MET A 37 8.87 1.02 4.80
N THR A 38 8.36 2.06 4.15
CA THR A 38 7.17 1.98 3.30
C THR A 38 7.44 2.61 1.94
N ASP A 39 6.95 1.96 0.88
CA ASP A 39 7.01 2.50 -0.47
C ASP A 39 5.78 2.02 -1.26
N SER A 40 5.63 2.51 -2.47
CA SER A 40 4.56 2.11 -3.38
C SER A 40 5.02 2.12 -4.83
N ALA A 41 4.36 1.31 -5.67
CA ALA A 41 4.70 1.19 -7.08
C ALA A 41 3.47 0.76 -7.89
N GLY A 42 3.55 0.84 -9.20
CA GLY A 42 2.53 0.36 -10.12
C GLY A 42 2.99 -0.87 -10.88
N THR A 43 2.05 -1.71 -11.30
CA THR A 43 2.34 -2.83 -12.20
C THR A 43 2.62 -2.31 -13.62
N HIS A 44 2.10 -1.13 -13.97
CA HIS A 44 2.23 -0.52 -15.28
C HIS A 44 2.96 0.82 -15.19
N ALA A 45 3.51 1.26 -16.31
CA ALA A 45 4.32 2.47 -16.41
C ALA A 45 3.55 3.71 -16.84
N TYR A 46 2.23 3.69 -16.76
CA TYR A 46 1.37 4.75 -17.34
C TYR A 46 1.62 6.15 -16.77
N HIS A 47 2.00 6.24 -15.51
CA HIS A 47 2.04 7.51 -14.79
C HIS A 47 3.39 7.78 -14.12
N ILE A 48 4.46 7.13 -14.57
CA ILE A 48 5.79 7.29 -13.94
C ILE A 48 6.15 8.76 -13.79
N GLY A 49 6.56 9.14 -12.56
CA GLY A 49 6.96 10.51 -12.23
C GLY A 49 5.80 11.42 -11.87
N ASN A 50 4.56 10.98 -12.05
CA ASN A 50 3.39 11.82 -11.74
C ASN A 50 3.09 11.82 -10.25
N PRO A 51 2.52 12.93 -9.72
CA PRO A 51 2.00 12.94 -8.36
C PRO A 51 0.75 12.06 -8.27
N PRO A 52 0.29 11.74 -7.05
CA PRO A 52 -0.97 11.03 -6.87
C PRO A 52 -2.15 11.78 -7.50
N ASP A 53 -3.19 11.01 -7.84
CA ASP A 53 -4.43 11.58 -8.40
C ASP A 53 -4.96 12.70 -7.49
N ALA A 54 -5.43 13.80 -8.08
CA ALA A 54 -5.88 14.97 -7.34
C ALA A 54 -7.05 14.67 -6.40
N ARG A 55 -7.96 13.77 -6.82
CA ARG A 55 -9.11 13.37 -6.01
C ARG A 55 -8.68 12.52 -4.81
N ALA A 56 -7.73 11.62 -5.02
CA ALA A 56 -7.16 10.81 -3.96
C ALA A 56 -6.43 11.71 -2.94
N THR A 57 -5.67 12.66 -3.44
CA THR A 57 -4.95 13.62 -2.61
C THR A 57 -5.90 14.47 -1.78
N ALA A 58 -6.99 14.97 -2.38
CA ALA A 58 -7.98 15.79 -1.68
C ALA A 58 -8.70 14.98 -0.59
N THR A 59 -9.07 13.75 -0.88
CA THR A 59 -9.71 12.86 0.09
C THR A 59 -8.80 12.62 1.29
N ALA A 60 -7.52 12.38 1.04
CA ALA A 60 -6.54 12.15 2.12
C ALA A 60 -6.34 13.42 2.97
N LEU A 61 -6.21 14.60 2.33
CA LEU A 61 -6.01 15.85 3.04
C LEU A 61 -7.18 16.23 3.94
N GLU A 62 -8.41 15.91 3.55
CA GLU A 62 -9.60 16.10 4.40
C GLU A 62 -9.51 15.31 5.71
N ARG A 63 -8.66 14.31 5.75
CA ARG A 63 -8.43 13.43 6.90
C ARG A 63 -7.02 13.58 7.49
N ASP A 64 -6.39 14.70 7.20
CA ASP A 64 -5.06 15.07 7.72
C ASP A 64 -3.94 14.11 7.27
N ILE A 65 -4.09 13.48 6.11
CA ILE A 65 -3.07 12.62 5.50
C ILE A 65 -2.50 13.32 4.28
N ASP A 66 -1.20 13.61 4.29
CA ASP A 66 -0.49 14.26 3.20
C ASP A 66 0.24 13.22 2.36
N MET A 67 -0.08 13.16 1.08
CA MET A 67 0.59 12.27 0.12
C MET A 67 1.17 13.04 -1.07
N THR A 68 1.32 14.37 -0.93
CA THR A 68 1.79 15.24 -2.02
C THR A 68 3.26 15.02 -2.38
N ASP A 69 4.05 14.42 -1.49
CA ASP A 69 5.46 14.12 -1.73
C ASP A 69 5.69 12.86 -2.57
N LEU A 70 4.64 12.04 -2.75
CA LEU A 70 4.77 10.77 -3.46
C LEU A 70 4.79 10.96 -4.97
N ARG A 71 5.50 10.04 -5.67
CA ARG A 71 5.57 10.04 -7.14
C ARG A 71 5.46 8.61 -7.64
N ALA A 72 4.75 8.43 -8.75
CA ALA A 72 4.53 7.12 -9.33
C ALA A 72 5.82 6.53 -9.88
N ARG A 73 6.01 5.22 -9.65
CA ARG A 73 7.07 4.42 -10.27
C ARG A 73 6.52 3.05 -10.62
N GLN A 74 7.24 2.33 -11.47
CA GLN A 74 6.86 0.96 -11.81
C GLN A 74 7.62 -0.04 -10.92
N VAL A 75 6.93 -1.11 -10.52
CA VAL A 75 7.57 -2.21 -9.80
C VAL A 75 8.66 -2.84 -10.67
N CYS A 76 9.77 -3.23 -10.06
CA CYS A 76 10.87 -3.88 -10.75
C CYS A 76 11.30 -5.15 -10.00
N GLU A 77 12.12 -5.97 -10.65
CA GLU A 77 12.54 -7.26 -10.09
C GLU A 77 13.23 -7.11 -8.73
N ALA A 78 14.03 -6.06 -8.56
CA ALA A 78 14.73 -5.80 -7.30
C ALA A 78 13.78 -5.62 -6.11
N ASP A 79 12.54 -5.17 -6.35
CA ASP A 79 11.56 -4.97 -5.29
C ASP A 79 11.23 -6.27 -4.55
N PHE A 80 11.19 -7.39 -5.27
CA PHE A 80 10.86 -8.70 -4.66
C PHE A 80 11.95 -9.19 -3.70
N ALA A 81 13.18 -8.78 -3.90
CA ALA A 81 14.27 -9.10 -2.99
C ALA A 81 14.38 -8.10 -1.83
N GLN A 82 14.02 -6.85 -2.08
CA GLN A 82 14.19 -5.75 -1.16
C GLN A 82 13.08 -5.65 -0.11
N PHE A 83 11.82 -5.88 -0.51
CA PHE A 83 10.67 -5.71 0.38
C PHE A 83 10.25 -7.03 1.01
N ASP A 84 10.01 -7.00 2.32
CA ASP A 84 9.55 -8.17 3.07
C ASP A 84 8.07 -8.48 2.80
N TYR A 85 7.29 -7.45 2.53
CA TYR A 85 5.87 -7.54 2.21
C TYR A 85 5.61 -6.78 0.93
N VAL A 86 5.02 -7.47 -0.05
CA VAL A 86 4.58 -6.85 -1.32
C VAL A 86 3.08 -7.04 -1.40
N VAL A 87 2.34 -5.95 -1.27
CA VAL A 87 0.90 -5.96 -1.05
C VAL A 87 0.17 -5.42 -2.26
N ALA A 88 -0.61 -6.28 -2.91
CA ALA A 88 -1.40 -5.93 -4.10
C ALA A 88 -2.80 -5.46 -3.71
N MET A 89 -3.38 -4.56 -4.49
CA MET A 89 -4.71 -4.01 -4.21
C MET A 89 -5.83 -4.92 -4.70
N ASP A 90 -5.61 -5.65 -5.79
CA ASP A 90 -6.62 -6.55 -6.36
C ASP A 90 -5.95 -7.81 -6.94
N ARG A 91 -6.77 -8.74 -7.41
CA ARG A 91 -6.28 -10.02 -7.94
C ARG A 91 -5.53 -9.85 -9.25
N ASP A 92 -5.86 -8.85 -10.07
CA ASP A 92 -5.13 -8.57 -11.31
C ASP A 92 -3.71 -8.10 -11.00
N ASN A 93 -3.57 -7.20 -10.03
CA ASN A 93 -2.25 -6.77 -9.55
C ASN A 93 -1.46 -7.95 -9.01
N LEU A 94 -2.09 -8.79 -8.19
CA LEU A 94 -1.43 -9.95 -7.59
C LEU A 94 -0.95 -10.93 -8.65
N ALA A 95 -1.78 -11.22 -9.66
CA ALA A 95 -1.42 -12.15 -10.73
C ALA A 95 -0.19 -11.67 -11.50
N LEU A 96 -0.12 -10.38 -11.81
CA LEU A 96 1.04 -9.79 -12.48
C LEU A 96 2.30 -9.88 -11.63
N LEU A 97 2.16 -9.65 -10.32
CA LEU A 97 3.29 -9.76 -9.40
C LEU A 97 3.76 -11.21 -9.28
N GLU A 98 2.83 -12.17 -9.19
CA GLU A 98 3.16 -13.60 -9.12
C GLU A 98 3.92 -14.05 -10.36
N ALA A 99 3.53 -13.54 -11.54
CA ALA A 99 4.18 -13.89 -12.81
C ALA A 99 5.63 -13.38 -12.89
N SER A 100 5.94 -12.27 -12.21
CA SER A 100 7.26 -11.64 -12.24
C SER A 100 8.14 -12.01 -11.05
N CYS A 101 7.54 -12.54 -9.98
CA CYS A 101 8.22 -12.78 -8.71
C CYS A 101 8.98 -14.09 -8.72
N PRO A 102 10.27 -14.10 -8.31
CA PRO A 102 11.02 -15.36 -8.16
C PRO A 102 10.35 -16.30 -7.16
N PRO A 103 10.48 -17.63 -7.34
CA PRO A 103 9.86 -18.60 -6.42
C PRO A 103 10.20 -18.38 -4.95
N ALA A 104 11.42 -17.97 -4.64
CA ALA A 104 11.87 -17.76 -3.28
C ALA A 104 11.14 -16.59 -2.59
N ALA A 105 10.57 -15.65 -3.35
CA ALA A 105 9.90 -14.47 -2.81
C ALA A 105 8.36 -14.53 -2.91
N GLN A 106 7.79 -15.62 -3.44
CA GLN A 106 6.33 -15.74 -3.60
C GLN A 106 5.58 -15.60 -2.27
N GLY A 107 6.15 -16.07 -1.18
CA GLY A 107 5.54 -15.97 0.15
C GLY A 107 5.44 -14.54 0.70
N ARG A 108 6.06 -13.57 0.04
CA ARG A 108 6.00 -12.15 0.43
C ARG A 108 4.79 -11.43 -0.16
N LEU A 109 4.11 -12.05 -1.13
CA LEU A 109 2.97 -11.46 -1.82
C LEU A 109 1.68 -11.68 -1.03
N SER A 110 0.85 -10.62 -0.97
CA SER A 110 -0.48 -10.70 -0.34
C SER A 110 -1.42 -9.68 -0.96
N LEU A 111 -2.71 -9.82 -0.67
CA LEU A 111 -3.71 -8.82 -1.02
C LEU A 111 -3.88 -7.85 0.16
N MET A 112 -4.12 -6.58 -0.15
CA MET A 112 -4.31 -5.56 0.90
C MET A 112 -5.44 -5.94 1.86
N LEU A 113 -6.57 -6.42 1.34
CA LEU A 113 -7.71 -6.75 2.16
C LEU A 113 -7.58 -8.08 2.91
N ASP A 114 -6.48 -8.81 2.76
CA ASP A 114 -6.14 -9.91 3.66
C ASP A 114 -5.97 -9.41 5.10
N TRP A 115 -5.69 -8.12 5.27
CA TRP A 115 -5.39 -7.48 6.55
C TRP A 115 -6.58 -6.75 7.16
N ALA A 116 -7.75 -6.81 6.51
CA ALA A 116 -8.99 -6.22 6.99
C ALA A 116 -10.14 -7.22 6.88
N GLU A 117 -11.17 -7.06 7.70
CA GLU A 117 -12.34 -7.92 7.69
C GLU A 117 -13.56 -7.16 7.15
N GLY A 118 -14.46 -7.88 6.45
CA GLY A 118 -15.75 -7.35 6.05
C GLY A 118 -15.78 -6.58 4.74
N TRP A 119 -14.63 -6.46 4.04
CA TRP A 119 -14.55 -5.71 2.79
C TRP A 119 -14.40 -6.58 1.54
N GLY A 120 -14.30 -7.91 1.70
CA GLY A 120 -13.96 -8.80 0.60
C GLY A 120 -12.46 -8.91 0.42
N ASP A 121 -12.00 -9.16 -0.80
CA ASP A 121 -10.58 -9.41 -1.08
C ASP A 121 -9.93 -8.43 -2.07
N GLU A 122 -10.71 -7.52 -2.67
CA GLU A 122 -10.18 -6.57 -3.64
C GLU A 122 -10.53 -5.13 -3.29
N VAL A 123 -9.53 -4.24 -3.35
CA VAL A 123 -9.75 -2.80 -3.28
C VAL A 123 -10.13 -2.32 -4.69
N PRO A 124 -11.33 -1.79 -4.90
CA PRO A 124 -11.74 -1.35 -6.24
C PRO A 124 -10.91 -0.17 -6.72
N ASP A 125 -10.77 -0.04 -8.04
CA ASP A 125 -10.08 1.10 -8.64
C ASP A 125 -11.05 2.30 -8.68
N PRO A 126 -10.80 3.38 -7.93
CA PRO A 126 -11.71 4.51 -7.90
C PRO A 126 -11.54 5.48 -9.08
N TYR A 127 -10.54 5.26 -9.93
CA TYR A 127 -10.17 6.21 -11.00
C TYR A 127 -11.34 6.52 -11.94
N TYR A 128 -12.17 5.50 -12.24
CA TYR A 128 -13.27 5.61 -13.18
C TYR A 128 -14.61 5.96 -12.54
N GLY A 129 -14.64 6.17 -11.23
CA GLY A 129 -15.86 6.46 -10.49
C GLY A 129 -15.91 7.90 -9.98
N GLY A 130 -16.92 8.19 -9.16
CA GLY A 130 -17.09 9.47 -8.50
C GLY A 130 -16.31 9.59 -7.19
N ASP A 131 -16.48 10.71 -6.49
CA ASP A 131 -15.75 11.01 -5.26
C ASP A 131 -16.01 9.99 -4.14
N GLU A 132 -17.21 9.40 -4.10
CA GLU A 132 -17.55 8.38 -3.10
C GLU A 132 -16.64 7.15 -3.20
N GLY A 133 -16.18 6.81 -4.39
CA GLY A 133 -15.25 5.71 -4.60
C GLY A 133 -13.92 5.94 -3.88
N PHE A 134 -13.43 7.18 -3.90
CA PHE A 134 -12.18 7.53 -3.20
C PHE A 134 -12.34 7.46 -1.69
N ILE A 135 -13.49 7.89 -1.17
CA ILE A 135 -13.78 7.82 0.27
C ILE A 135 -13.85 6.36 0.72
N ARG A 136 -14.55 5.52 -0.03
CA ARG A 136 -14.69 4.10 0.27
C ARG A 136 -13.32 3.39 0.27
N VAL A 137 -12.51 3.66 -0.75
CA VAL A 137 -11.15 3.11 -0.84
C VAL A 137 -10.31 3.58 0.34
N PHE A 138 -10.40 4.85 0.70
CA PHE A 138 -9.67 5.39 1.84
C PHE A 138 -10.03 4.64 3.14
N ASP A 139 -11.32 4.39 3.37
CA ASP A 139 -11.78 3.67 4.56
C ASP A 139 -11.29 2.23 4.59
N MET A 140 -11.35 1.53 3.46
CA MET A 140 -10.80 0.17 3.32
C MET A 140 -9.31 0.14 3.65
N LEU A 141 -8.56 1.08 3.07
CA LEU A 141 -7.12 1.13 3.25
C LEU A 141 -6.72 1.52 4.67
N THR A 142 -7.53 2.34 5.34
CA THR A 142 -7.29 2.69 6.74
C THR A 142 -7.35 1.45 7.62
N GLU A 143 -8.41 0.64 7.50
CA GLU A 143 -8.55 -0.59 8.28
C GLU A 143 -7.46 -1.60 7.97
N ALA A 144 -7.19 -1.81 6.67
CA ALA A 144 -6.19 -2.77 6.25
C ALA A 144 -4.78 -2.36 6.70
N SER A 145 -4.47 -1.06 6.67
CA SER A 145 -3.18 -0.56 7.15
C SER A 145 -2.98 -0.86 8.64
N GLN A 146 -4.01 -0.67 9.44
CA GLN A 146 -3.95 -0.97 10.87
C GLN A 146 -3.77 -2.46 11.13
N GLY A 147 -4.48 -3.31 10.39
CA GLY A 147 -4.36 -4.77 10.50
C GLY A 147 -2.98 -5.27 10.08
N LEU A 148 -2.44 -4.72 9.00
CA LEU A 148 -1.10 -5.05 8.52
C LEU A 148 -0.03 -4.63 9.53
N LEU A 149 -0.14 -3.43 10.08
CA LEU A 149 0.80 -2.96 11.08
C LEU A 149 0.79 -3.83 12.33
N ALA A 150 -0.40 -4.21 12.81
CA ALA A 150 -0.53 -5.11 13.97
C ALA A 150 0.13 -6.46 13.69
N HIS A 151 -0.07 -7.02 12.49
CA HIS A 151 0.56 -8.27 12.08
C HIS A 151 2.09 -8.17 12.06
N ILE A 152 2.60 -7.11 11.47
CA ILE A 152 4.06 -6.89 11.36
C ILE A 152 4.67 -6.71 12.75
N ALA A 153 4.06 -5.90 13.60
CA ALA A 153 4.56 -5.66 14.94
C ALA A 153 4.60 -6.96 15.75
N SER A 154 3.55 -7.79 15.65
CA SER A 154 3.48 -9.06 16.34
C SER A 154 4.51 -10.06 15.81
N ASN A 155 4.60 -10.23 14.48
CA ASN A 155 5.48 -11.22 13.86
C ASN A 155 6.96 -10.90 14.02
N HIS A 156 7.31 -9.62 14.08
CA HIS A 156 8.71 -9.18 14.13
C HIS A 156 9.11 -8.69 15.52
N GLY A 157 8.22 -8.82 16.51
CA GLY A 157 8.51 -8.44 17.89
C GLY A 157 8.78 -6.95 18.08
N LEU A 158 8.09 -6.09 17.32
CA LEU A 158 8.28 -4.66 17.42
C LEU A 158 7.39 -4.07 18.51
N ALA A 159 8.00 -3.26 19.40
CA ALA A 159 7.29 -2.62 20.51
C ALA A 159 7.03 -1.17 20.14
N GLY A 160 5.85 -0.89 19.60
CA GLY A 160 5.45 0.47 19.30
C GLY A 160 5.01 1.22 20.55
N ARG A 161 4.67 2.50 20.35
CA ARG A 161 4.06 3.32 21.39
C ARG A 161 2.64 2.85 21.65
N SER A 162 2.30 2.80 22.90
CA SER A 162 0.93 2.55 23.32
C SER A 162 0.11 3.85 23.34
#